data_ce7388d1f60ff0581805a4fd862d4fca
#
_entry.id   ce7388d1f60ff0581805a4fd862d4fca
#
_cell.length_a   1.000
_cell.length_b   1.000
_cell.length_c   1.000
_cell.angle_alpha   90.00
_cell.angle_beta   90.00
_cell.angle_gamma   90.00
#
_symmetry.space_group_name_H-M   'P 1'
#
loop_
_entity.id
_entity.type
_entity.pdbx_description
1 polymer ?
#
loop_
_entity_poly.entity_id
_entity_poly.type
_entity_poly.pdbx_seq_one_letter_code
_entity_poly.pdbx_strand_id
1 'polypeptide(L)'
;MSLCGFSLPAKNAILKGTICFLERTCTMIFVPLLHYFKCKNLYSGSEAGMRYLLTPGKRTVPDPDGGEGAEKAEAILPPDIWPDPWAQDKTDPALRRREVFPLSDEGRTAAAKCLEDAYSAEPERWKNTPSILDCEPWTPPAPDPEEGKTE
;
A
#
# COMPACT_ATOMS: atom_id res chain seq x y z
N MET A 1 -1.16 -65.06 -20.73
CA MET A 1 -0.23 -64.56 -19.70
C MET A 1 -0.14 -63.07 -19.88
N SER A 2 -0.96 -62.35 -19.19
CA SER A 2 -1.04 -60.90 -19.24
C SER A 2 -0.01 -60.31 -18.27
N LEU A 3 0.84 -59.43 -18.74
CA LEU A 3 1.70 -58.63 -17.94
C LEU A 3 1.14 -57.24 -17.81
N CYS A 4 0.82 -56.95 -16.59
CA CYS A 4 0.32 -55.66 -16.14
C CYS A 4 1.30 -54.54 -16.51
N GLY A 5 0.84 -53.59 -17.29
CA GLY A 5 1.47 -52.33 -17.46
C GLY A 5 1.38 -51.54 -16.15
N PHE A 6 2.45 -51.48 -15.39
CA PHE A 6 2.59 -50.56 -14.28
C PHE A 6 2.86 -49.16 -14.82
N SER A 7 1.81 -48.40 -14.99
CA SER A 7 1.93 -46.98 -15.20
C SER A 7 2.21 -46.31 -13.85
N LEU A 8 3.43 -45.90 -13.67
CA LEU A 8 3.81 -45.07 -12.51
C LEU A 8 3.27 -43.67 -12.71
N PRO A 9 2.48 -43.14 -11.77
CA PRO A 9 2.05 -41.77 -11.85
C PRO A 9 3.27 -40.84 -11.57
N ALA A 10 3.37 -39.87 -12.39
CA ALA A 10 4.41 -38.86 -12.32
C ALA A 10 4.49 -38.22 -10.94
N LYS A 11 5.61 -38.41 -10.26
CA LYS A 11 5.93 -37.80 -8.96
C LYS A 11 6.34 -36.33 -9.06
N ASN A 12 5.97 -35.64 -10.14
CA ASN A 12 6.43 -34.27 -10.38
C ASN A 12 5.47 -33.16 -9.90
N ALA A 13 4.32 -33.52 -9.32
CA ALA A 13 3.34 -32.52 -8.89
C ALA A 13 3.62 -31.95 -7.49
N ILE A 14 4.47 -32.59 -6.68
CA ILE A 14 4.71 -32.21 -5.27
C ILE A 14 5.81 -31.17 -5.15
N LEU A 15 6.75 -31.11 -6.10
CA LEU A 15 7.90 -30.18 -6.03
C LEU A 15 7.55 -28.73 -6.44
N LYS A 16 6.46 -28.51 -7.17
CA LYS A 16 6.06 -27.14 -7.55
C LYS A 16 5.42 -26.34 -6.41
N GLY A 17 4.87 -27.01 -5.41
CA GLY A 17 4.28 -26.35 -4.25
C GLY A 17 5.26 -25.92 -3.19
N THR A 18 6.41 -26.57 -3.10
CA THR A 18 7.42 -26.31 -2.05
C THR A 18 8.38 -25.19 -2.44
N ILE A 19 8.59 -24.95 -3.73
CA ILE A 19 9.48 -23.88 -4.20
C ILE A 19 8.85 -22.51 -4.09
N CYS A 20 7.54 -22.41 -4.25
CA CYS A 20 6.83 -21.13 -4.05
C CYS A 20 6.78 -20.66 -2.59
N PHE A 21 7.06 -21.52 -1.63
CA PHE A 21 7.04 -21.15 -0.21
C PHE A 21 8.36 -20.55 0.28
N LEU A 22 9.46 -20.78 -0.43
CA LEU A 22 10.80 -20.32 -0.06
C LEU A 22 11.17 -18.93 -0.61
N GLU A 23 10.38 -18.38 -1.55
CA GLU A 23 10.64 -17.06 -2.13
C GLU A 23 9.75 -15.95 -1.55
N ARG A 24 8.98 -16.23 -0.51
CA ARG A 24 8.45 -15.16 0.32
C ARG A 24 9.58 -14.62 1.16
N THR A 25 10.39 -13.77 0.59
CA THR A 25 11.17 -12.81 1.35
C THR A 25 10.18 -12.04 2.19
N CYS A 26 10.11 -12.41 3.47
CA CYS A 26 9.31 -11.71 4.44
C CYS A 26 9.98 -10.34 4.63
N THR A 27 9.61 -9.39 3.80
CA THR A 27 10.07 -8.01 3.94
C THR A 27 9.33 -7.45 5.13
N MET A 28 10.02 -7.34 6.25
CA MET A 28 9.47 -6.72 7.45
C MET A 28 9.58 -5.20 7.32
N ILE A 29 8.50 -4.59 6.88
CA ILE A 29 8.42 -3.12 6.84
C ILE A 29 8.21 -2.62 8.26
N PHE A 30 9.17 -1.84 8.75
CA PHE A 30 9.08 -1.24 10.08
C PHE A 30 8.04 -0.12 10.10
N VAL A 31 7.13 -0.18 11.05
CA VAL A 31 6.16 0.90 11.31
C VAL A 31 6.29 1.32 12.78
N PRO A 32 6.49 2.62 13.06
CA PRO A 32 6.64 3.13 14.42
C PRO A 32 5.46 2.76 15.33
N LEU A 33 5.70 2.86 16.63
CA LEU A 33 4.67 2.63 17.65
C LEU A 33 3.53 3.66 17.53
N LEU A 34 2.35 3.28 17.98
CA LEU A 34 1.15 4.12 17.92
C LEU A 34 1.34 5.51 18.53
N HIS A 35 2.12 5.61 19.61
CA HIS A 35 2.41 6.88 20.26
C HIS A 35 3.06 7.91 19.33
N TYR A 36 3.94 7.46 18.42
CA TYR A 36 4.58 8.30 17.42
C TYR A 36 3.54 9.03 16.55
N PHE A 37 2.52 8.31 16.10
CA PHE A 37 1.44 8.87 15.28
C PHE A 37 0.45 9.71 16.10
N LYS A 38 0.21 9.36 17.37
CA LYS A 38 -0.59 10.19 18.28
C LYS A 38 0.02 11.57 18.51
N CYS A 39 1.33 11.68 18.42
CA CYS A 39 2.04 12.96 18.43
C CYS A 39 1.95 13.74 17.10
N LYS A 40 1.11 13.28 16.16
CA LYS A 40 0.90 13.87 14.82
C LYS A 40 2.14 13.83 13.91
N ASN A 41 3.08 12.94 14.19
CA ASN A 41 4.22 12.71 13.32
C ASN A 41 3.84 11.86 12.11
N LEU A 42 4.33 12.23 10.96
CA LEU A 42 4.25 11.41 9.75
C LEU A 42 5.46 10.48 9.66
N TYR A 43 5.30 9.35 9.01
CA TYR A 43 6.37 8.40 8.79
C TYR A 43 6.44 7.98 7.32
N SER A 44 7.57 8.20 6.69
CA SER A 44 7.82 7.81 5.30
C SER A 44 8.98 6.83 5.22
N GLY A 45 8.91 5.95 4.25
CA GLY A 45 9.96 5.00 3.96
C GLY A 45 9.95 4.55 2.51
N SER A 46 10.93 3.76 2.15
CA SER A 46 11.02 3.12 0.85
C SER A 46 11.58 1.72 0.98
N GLU A 47 11.09 0.81 0.16
CA GLU A 47 11.54 -0.57 0.09
C GLU A 47 11.67 -0.99 -1.36
N ALA A 48 12.91 -1.17 -1.83
CA ALA A 48 13.25 -1.68 -3.16
C ALA A 48 12.40 -1.13 -4.33
N GLY A 49 12.16 0.19 -4.36
CA GLY A 49 11.39 0.88 -5.40
C GLY A 49 9.93 1.16 -5.04
N MET A 50 9.43 0.65 -3.93
CA MET A 50 8.15 1.05 -3.36
C MET A 50 8.36 2.15 -2.32
N ARG A 51 7.66 3.26 -2.47
CA ARG A 51 7.63 4.33 -1.46
C ARG A 51 6.32 4.31 -0.71
N TYR A 52 6.36 4.69 0.55
CA TYR A 52 5.16 4.78 1.36
C TYR A 52 5.23 5.92 2.37
N LEU A 53 4.05 6.42 2.74
CA LEU A 53 3.86 7.48 3.71
C LEU A 53 2.67 7.15 4.60
N LEU A 54 2.87 7.19 5.91
CA LEU A 54 1.81 7.08 6.90
C LEU A 54 1.61 8.45 7.54
N THR A 55 0.44 9.05 7.32
CA THR A 55 0.09 10.38 7.84
C THR A 55 -1.11 10.25 8.76
N PRO A 56 -0.97 10.48 10.08
CA PRO A 56 -2.13 10.46 10.96
C PRO A 56 -3.10 11.60 10.61
N GLY A 57 -4.36 11.26 10.51
CA GLY A 57 -5.41 12.20 10.12
C GLY A 57 -6.70 11.99 10.89
N LYS A 58 -7.74 12.68 10.48
CA LYS A 58 -9.09 12.50 10.99
C LYS A 58 -10.05 12.34 9.81
N ARG A 59 -11.02 11.48 9.99
CA ARG A 59 -12.12 11.27 9.06
C ARG A 59 -13.42 11.54 9.79
N THR A 60 -14.32 12.25 9.15
CA THR A 60 -15.68 12.41 9.64
C THR A 60 -16.50 11.19 9.22
N VAL A 61 -17.09 10.51 10.17
CA VAL A 61 -18.00 9.38 9.95
C VAL A 61 -19.37 9.72 10.59
N PRO A 62 -20.47 9.26 10.00
CA PRO A 62 -21.77 9.42 10.64
C PRO A 62 -21.80 8.67 11.96
N ASP A 63 -22.31 9.31 13.01
CA ASP A 63 -22.43 8.70 14.33
C ASP A 63 -23.76 7.92 14.40
N PRO A 64 -23.73 6.59 14.53
CA PRO A 64 -24.94 5.79 14.60
C PRO A 64 -25.77 6.04 15.87
N ASP A 65 -25.15 6.55 16.94
CA ASP A 65 -25.79 6.82 18.23
C ASP A 65 -26.19 8.31 18.39
N GLY A 66 -25.73 9.18 17.52
CA GLY A 66 -25.88 10.64 17.65
C GLY A 66 -27.13 11.28 17.04
N GLY A 67 -28.05 10.49 16.44
CA GLY A 67 -29.23 11.00 15.76
C GLY A 67 -28.96 11.54 14.36
N GLU A 68 -30.01 11.98 13.68
CA GLU A 68 -29.98 12.38 12.27
C GLU A 68 -29.05 13.59 12.06
N GLY A 69 -27.91 13.36 11.40
CA GLY A 69 -26.93 14.39 11.07
C GLY A 69 -25.75 14.54 12.05
N ALA A 70 -25.64 13.70 13.08
CA ALA A 70 -24.49 13.72 13.97
C ALA A 70 -23.26 13.12 13.28
N GLU A 71 -22.16 13.85 13.31
CA GLU A 71 -20.87 13.46 12.75
C GLU A 71 -19.84 13.27 13.85
N LYS A 72 -19.11 12.17 13.78
CA LYS A 72 -18.00 11.86 14.70
C LYS A 72 -16.68 11.91 13.97
N ALA A 73 -15.72 12.59 14.55
CA ALA A 73 -14.34 12.58 14.05
C ALA A 73 -13.61 11.33 14.52
N GLU A 74 -13.26 10.45 13.58
CA GLU A 74 -12.45 9.27 13.82
C GLU A 74 -11.00 9.55 13.44
N ALA A 75 -10.07 9.22 14.34
CA ALA A 75 -8.64 9.29 14.03
C ALA A 75 -8.24 8.11 13.12
N ILE A 76 -7.57 8.41 12.04
CA ILE A 76 -7.15 7.43 11.02
C ILE A 76 -5.66 7.47 10.76
N LEU A 77 -5.13 6.36 10.24
CA LEU A 77 -3.74 6.21 9.80
C LEU A 77 -3.72 5.62 8.38
N PRO A 78 -3.92 6.44 7.34
CA PRO A 78 -3.87 5.96 5.98
C PRO A 78 -2.43 5.77 5.50
N PRO A 79 -2.04 4.56 5.05
CA PRO A 79 -0.85 4.36 4.25
C PRO A 79 -1.09 4.81 2.81
N ASP A 80 -0.23 5.67 2.30
CA ASP A 80 -0.13 6.01 0.90
C ASP A 80 1.07 5.26 0.30
N ILE A 81 0.88 4.60 -0.83
CA ILE A 81 1.88 3.76 -1.50
C ILE A 81 2.02 4.20 -2.96
N TRP A 82 3.25 4.39 -3.43
CA TRP A 82 3.54 4.74 -4.81
C TRP A 82 4.92 4.25 -5.24
N PRO A 83 5.19 4.14 -6.55
CA PRO A 83 6.51 3.73 -7.05
C PRO A 83 7.54 4.87 -7.00
N ASP A 84 8.82 4.52 -6.88
CA ASP A 84 9.93 5.44 -7.09
C ASP A 84 9.84 6.08 -8.49
N PRO A 85 10.53 7.20 -8.76
CA PRO A 85 11.54 7.87 -7.94
C PRO A 85 11.03 9.13 -7.23
N TRP A 86 9.82 9.57 -7.54
CA TRP A 86 9.34 10.89 -7.09
C TRP A 86 8.67 10.83 -5.71
N ALA A 87 8.58 11.99 -5.07
CA ALA A 87 7.79 12.16 -3.87
C ALA A 87 6.28 12.06 -4.17
N GLN A 88 5.45 11.94 -3.14
CA GLN A 88 4.00 11.78 -3.28
C GLN A 88 3.35 12.87 -4.15
N ASP A 89 3.75 14.13 -3.95
CA ASP A 89 3.23 15.30 -4.66
C ASP A 89 3.65 15.37 -6.13
N LYS A 90 4.74 14.69 -6.49
CA LYS A 90 5.32 14.62 -7.83
C LYS A 90 5.05 13.30 -8.54
N THR A 91 4.22 12.46 -7.97
CA THR A 91 3.79 11.19 -8.56
C THR A 91 2.34 11.30 -9.00
N ASP A 92 2.03 10.77 -10.18
CA ASP A 92 0.68 10.73 -10.73
C ASP A 92 -0.29 10.11 -9.70
N PRO A 93 -1.40 10.78 -9.37
CA PRO A 93 -2.44 10.23 -8.49
C PRO A 93 -2.94 8.84 -8.90
N ALA A 94 -2.94 8.52 -10.19
CA ALA A 94 -3.34 7.22 -10.72
C ALA A 94 -2.38 6.08 -10.30
N LEU A 95 -1.13 6.39 -10.00
CA LEU A 95 -0.12 5.42 -9.57
C LEU A 95 -0.09 5.23 -8.04
N ARG A 96 -0.79 6.08 -7.31
CA ARG A 96 -0.85 6.04 -5.85
C ARG A 96 -1.98 5.13 -5.38
N ARG A 97 -1.68 4.33 -4.37
CA ARG A 97 -2.66 3.51 -3.66
C ARG A 97 -2.79 4.02 -2.23
N ARG A 98 -4.01 4.28 -1.81
CA ARG A 98 -4.31 4.72 -0.46
C ARG A 98 -5.36 3.82 0.15
N GLU A 99 -5.09 3.36 1.36
CA GLU A 99 -6.06 2.65 2.19
C GLU A 99 -6.27 3.41 3.50
N VAL A 100 -7.33 3.11 4.22
CA VAL A 100 -7.66 3.83 5.46
C VAL A 100 -7.82 2.85 6.59
N PHE A 101 -7.01 3.02 7.64
CA PHE A 101 -7.08 2.24 8.85
C PHE A 101 -7.33 3.15 10.06
N PRO A 102 -7.95 2.66 11.13
CA PRO A 102 -8.12 3.44 12.36
C PRO A 102 -6.76 3.70 13.03
N LEU A 103 -6.64 4.82 13.74
CA LEU A 103 -5.45 5.15 14.53
C LEU A 103 -5.46 4.37 15.85
N SER A 104 -5.23 3.07 15.77
CA SER A 104 -5.16 2.11 16.88
C SER A 104 -3.98 1.16 16.68
N ASP A 105 -3.64 0.36 17.68
CA ASP A 105 -2.58 -0.66 17.55
C ASP A 105 -2.95 -1.71 16.50
N GLU A 106 -4.22 -2.06 16.40
CA GLU A 106 -4.75 -2.96 15.38
C GLU A 106 -4.65 -2.34 13.98
N GLY A 107 -5.06 -1.06 13.84
CA GLY A 107 -4.96 -0.33 12.58
C GLY A 107 -3.51 -0.11 12.14
N ARG A 108 -2.60 0.14 13.07
CA ARG A 108 -1.15 0.21 12.80
C ARG A 108 -0.61 -1.12 12.27
N THR A 109 -0.99 -2.22 12.90
CA THR A 109 -0.59 -3.57 12.48
C THR A 109 -1.18 -3.91 11.11
N ALA A 110 -2.45 -3.54 10.87
CA ALA A 110 -3.10 -3.72 9.59
C ALA A 110 -2.44 -2.86 8.48
N ALA A 111 -2.05 -1.63 8.79
CA ALA A 111 -1.32 -0.76 7.87
C ALA A 111 0.06 -1.35 7.50
N ALA A 112 0.82 -1.86 8.48
CA ALA A 112 2.09 -2.54 8.23
C ALA A 112 1.90 -3.75 7.31
N LYS A 113 0.91 -4.59 7.59
CA LYS A 113 0.57 -5.73 6.75
C LYS A 113 0.15 -5.32 5.34
N CYS A 114 -0.63 -4.24 5.21
CA CYS A 114 -1.01 -3.70 3.92
C CYS A 114 0.21 -3.30 3.07
N LEU A 115 1.23 -2.70 3.69
CA LEU A 115 2.49 -2.35 3.04
C LEU A 115 3.26 -3.60 2.58
N GLU A 116 3.37 -4.62 3.43
CA GLU A 116 4.01 -5.90 3.11
C GLU A 116 3.27 -6.64 1.99
N ASP A 117 1.95 -6.67 2.05
CA ASP A 117 1.11 -7.30 1.03
C ASP A 117 1.21 -6.57 -0.31
N ALA A 118 1.24 -5.23 -0.32
CA ALA A 118 1.42 -4.41 -1.51
C ALA A 118 2.81 -4.64 -2.15
N TYR A 119 3.85 -4.75 -1.34
CA TYR A 119 5.19 -5.07 -1.82
C TYR A 119 5.25 -6.47 -2.43
N SER A 120 4.68 -7.47 -1.75
CA SER A 120 4.71 -8.87 -2.16
C SER A 120 3.81 -9.17 -3.36
N ALA A 121 2.74 -8.38 -3.56
CA ALA A 121 1.80 -8.58 -4.66
C ALA A 121 2.40 -8.22 -6.02
N GLU A 122 3.21 -7.17 -6.09
CA GLU A 122 3.74 -6.63 -7.34
C GLU A 122 5.26 -6.36 -7.29
N PRO A 123 6.10 -7.36 -6.95
CA PRO A 123 7.54 -7.15 -6.77
C PRO A 123 8.23 -6.64 -8.03
N GLU A 124 7.78 -7.05 -9.21
CA GLU A 124 8.32 -6.61 -10.49
C GLU A 124 8.01 -5.13 -10.78
N ARG A 125 6.86 -4.66 -10.35
CA ARG A 125 6.49 -3.24 -10.47
C ARG A 125 7.45 -2.35 -9.70
N TRP A 126 7.83 -2.75 -8.50
CA TRP A 126 8.75 -1.98 -7.66
C TRP A 126 10.19 -2.03 -8.14
N LYS A 127 10.62 -3.17 -8.66
CA LYS A 127 11.98 -3.34 -9.24
C LYS A 127 12.18 -2.59 -10.55
N ASN A 128 11.14 -2.47 -11.35
CA ASN A 128 11.19 -1.86 -12.68
C ASN A 128 10.83 -0.36 -12.68
N THR A 129 11.00 0.32 -11.56
CA THR A 129 10.79 1.75 -11.48
C THR A 129 11.85 2.50 -12.31
N PRO A 130 11.45 3.53 -13.07
CA PRO A 130 12.40 4.30 -13.88
C PRO A 130 13.38 5.08 -13.00
N SER A 131 14.55 5.36 -13.54
CA SER A 131 15.50 6.26 -12.90
C SER A 131 14.97 7.70 -12.87
N ILE A 132 15.34 8.45 -11.85
CA ILE A 132 15.03 9.88 -11.75
C ILE A 132 15.53 10.70 -12.97
N LEU A 133 16.53 10.16 -13.67
CA LEU A 133 17.08 10.79 -14.87
C LEU A 133 16.27 10.47 -16.13
N ASP A 134 15.47 9.43 -16.10
CA ASP A 134 14.71 8.91 -17.25
C ASP A 134 13.23 9.28 -17.23
N CYS A 135 12.78 9.92 -16.17
CA CYS A 135 11.38 10.32 -16.02
C CYS A 135 11.23 11.74 -15.49
N GLU A 136 10.18 12.40 -15.92
CA GLU A 136 9.81 13.73 -15.43
C GLU A 136 8.83 13.63 -14.24
N PRO A 137 8.89 14.60 -13.30
CA PRO A 137 7.92 14.64 -12.21
C PRO A 137 6.52 14.97 -12.77
N TRP A 138 5.52 14.32 -12.22
CA TRP A 138 4.14 14.66 -12.53
C TRP A 138 3.83 16.10 -12.10
N THR A 139 3.20 16.83 -12.98
CA THR A 139 2.69 18.17 -12.70
C THR A 139 1.17 18.16 -12.80
N PRO A 140 0.47 18.75 -11.84
CA PRO A 140 -0.99 18.84 -11.94
C PRO A 140 -1.39 19.61 -13.19
N PRO A 141 -2.46 19.22 -13.87
CA PRO A 141 -2.99 20.00 -14.99
C PRO A 141 -3.28 21.42 -14.52
N ALA A 142 -3.02 22.39 -15.39
CA ALA A 142 -3.32 23.78 -15.07
C ALA A 142 -4.82 23.90 -14.70
N PRO A 143 -5.18 24.66 -13.66
CA PRO A 143 -6.58 24.87 -13.32
C PRO A 143 -7.27 25.50 -14.53
N ASP A 144 -8.44 24.95 -14.86
CA ASP A 144 -9.27 25.51 -15.94
C ASP A 144 -9.58 26.97 -15.61
N PRO A 145 -9.45 27.89 -16.61
CA PRO A 145 -9.58 29.32 -16.37
C PRO A 145 -11.00 29.77 -16.02
N GLU A 146 -11.94 28.84 -15.89
CA GLU A 146 -13.37 29.16 -15.64
C GLU A 146 -13.80 29.11 -14.17
N GLU A 147 -12.98 28.57 -13.25
CA GLU A 147 -13.37 28.52 -11.82
C GLU A 147 -13.08 29.80 -11.01
N GLY A 148 -12.58 30.85 -11.66
CA GLY A 148 -12.21 32.12 -11.03
C GLY A 148 -13.26 33.24 -11.10
N LYS A 149 -14.49 32.99 -11.55
CA LYS A 149 -15.55 34.00 -11.62
C LYS A 149 -16.79 33.60 -10.83
N THR A 150 -16.70 33.79 -9.53
CA THR A 150 -17.90 34.06 -8.74
C THR A 150 -17.64 35.33 -7.94
N GLU A 151 -18.12 36.43 -8.50
CA GLU A 151 -18.40 37.64 -7.71
C GLU A 151 -19.61 37.38 -6.81
#